data_df8f342b0d2f35ac9734105f2ef5b48b
#
_entry.id   df8f342b0d2f35ac9734105f2ef5b48b
#
_cell.length_a   1.000
_cell.length_b   1.000
_cell.length_c   1.000
_cell.angle_alpha   90.00
_cell.angle_beta   90.00
_cell.angle_gamma   90.00
#
_symmetry.space_group_name_H-M   'P 1'
#
loop_
_entity.id
_entity.type
_entity.pdbx_description
1 polymer ?
#
loop_
_entity_poly.entity_id
_entity_poly.type
_entity_poly.pdbx_seq_one_letter_code
_entity_poly.pdbx_strand_id
1 'polypeptide(L)'
;MSAAPPQIFAPERRAAIVRRAAALQRAADAPRYLAEDIAEDTLERLGFLRHQPGTALVLGDLSGAVAGALAAAGAQVTIPDPKMSLDQPWSAARFDLIVAALALDTVNDLPGALVHARNALAPGGLLLVTLLGAGSLPALRAIMLAADGDRPAPRLHPQVDVRAGAQLLQRAGLADPVADSRSLVVRFSSLSRLVGDLRAQGLSSALVQAGPSLTRVAFRRALAAFADRAEPDGKVTERFELLTLSGWRR
;
A
#
# COMPACT_ATOMS: atom_id res chain seq x y z
N MET A 1 1.61 28.60 14.50
CA MET A 1 2.70 27.73 13.98
C MET A 1 2.15 26.32 13.93
N SER A 2 1.91 25.78 12.74
CA SER A 2 1.50 24.36 12.59
C SER A 2 2.71 23.50 12.94
N ALA A 3 2.57 22.62 13.93
CA ALA A 3 3.63 21.65 14.25
C ALA A 3 3.81 20.73 13.03
N ALA A 4 5.06 20.42 12.68
CA ALA A 4 5.34 19.45 11.63
C ALA A 4 4.67 18.09 12.01
N PRO A 5 4.13 17.33 11.04
CA PRO A 5 3.54 16.03 11.32
C PRO A 5 4.57 15.10 11.96
N PRO A 6 4.14 14.20 12.86
CA PRO A 6 5.05 13.27 13.51
C PRO A 6 5.71 12.35 12.48
N GLN A 7 7.03 12.17 12.61
CA GLN A 7 7.77 11.28 11.71
C GLN A 7 7.62 9.83 12.15
N ILE A 8 6.66 9.13 11.57
CA ILE A 8 6.37 7.72 11.83
C ILE A 8 7.22 6.82 10.92
N PHE A 9 7.40 7.22 9.66
CA PHE A 9 8.10 6.46 8.62
C PHE A 9 9.42 7.13 8.24
N ALA A 10 10.45 6.33 8.02
CA ALA A 10 11.75 6.78 7.54
C ALA A 10 11.76 6.81 6.00
N PRO A 11 11.90 7.99 5.36
CA PRO A 11 11.88 8.10 3.89
C PRO A 11 12.94 7.24 3.20
N GLU A 12 14.12 7.14 3.78
CA GLU A 12 15.23 6.33 3.24
C GLU A 12 14.92 4.83 3.30
N ARG A 13 14.28 4.36 4.39
CA ARG A 13 13.82 2.96 4.49
C ARG A 13 12.74 2.69 3.45
N ARG A 14 11.77 3.59 3.29
CA ARG A 14 10.75 3.50 2.25
C ARG A 14 11.39 3.36 0.87
N ALA A 15 12.31 4.24 0.49
CA ALA A 15 13.00 4.16 -0.80
C ALA A 15 13.79 2.84 -0.97
N ALA A 16 14.42 2.34 0.09
CA ALA A 16 15.10 1.05 0.06
C ALA A 16 14.15 -0.13 -0.11
N ILE A 17 12.96 -0.09 0.51
CA ILE A 17 11.90 -1.10 0.37
C ILE A 17 11.40 -1.13 -1.07
N VAL A 18 11.07 0.01 -1.66
CA VAL A 18 10.59 0.11 -3.04
C VAL A 18 11.64 -0.46 -4.02
N ARG A 19 12.91 -0.07 -3.89
CA ARG A 19 13.99 -0.62 -4.73
C ARG A 19 14.15 -2.13 -4.57
N ARG A 20 14.06 -2.65 -3.34
CA ARG A 20 14.15 -4.09 -3.07
C ARG A 20 12.97 -4.83 -3.67
N ALA A 21 11.75 -4.35 -3.49
CA ALA A 21 10.56 -4.95 -4.07
C ALA A 21 10.68 -5.00 -5.61
N ALA A 22 11.04 -3.89 -6.25
CA ALA A 22 11.27 -3.85 -7.69
C ALA A 22 12.34 -4.85 -8.16
N ALA A 23 13.40 -5.06 -7.38
CA ALA A 23 14.42 -6.07 -7.69
C ALA A 23 13.89 -7.51 -7.56
N LEU A 24 13.13 -7.79 -6.49
CA LEU A 24 12.52 -9.11 -6.26
C LEU A 24 11.44 -9.44 -7.30
N GLN A 25 10.70 -8.45 -7.79
CA GLN A 25 9.68 -8.62 -8.82
C GLN A 25 10.23 -9.01 -10.21
N ARG A 26 11.55 -8.96 -10.42
CA ARG A 26 12.18 -9.44 -11.67
C ARG A 26 12.20 -10.97 -11.78
N ALA A 27 12.06 -11.68 -10.66
CA ALA A 27 11.97 -13.14 -10.68
C ALA A 27 10.64 -13.58 -11.33
N ALA A 28 10.69 -14.64 -12.14
CA ALA A 28 9.51 -15.13 -12.84
C ALA A 28 8.43 -15.65 -11.88
N ASP A 29 8.84 -16.21 -10.74
CA ASP A 29 7.99 -16.77 -9.68
C ASP A 29 7.73 -15.78 -8.54
N ALA A 30 8.01 -14.48 -8.72
CA ALA A 30 7.75 -13.47 -7.72
C ALA A 30 6.26 -13.41 -7.36
N PRO A 31 5.91 -13.30 -6.07
CA PRO A 31 4.52 -13.15 -5.66
C PRO A 31 3.99 -11.78 -6.10
N ARG A 32 2.90 -11.76 -6.88
CA ARG A 32 2.26 -10.55 -7.43
C ARG A 32 0.78 -10.43 -7.07
N TYR A 33 0.24 -11.36 -6.30
CA TYR A 33 -1.19 -11.45 -6.03
C TYR A 33 -1.84 -10.15 -5.51
N LEU A 34 -1.13 -9.34 -4.70
CA LEU A 34 -1.64 -8.01 -4.29
C LEU A 34 -1.59 -7.01 -5.44
N ALA A 35 -0.47 -6.95 -6.16
CA ALA A 35 -0.30 -6.00 -7.25
C ALA A 35 -1.25 -6.30 -8.42
N GLU A 36 -1.44 -7.59 -8.73
CA GLU A 36 -2.36 -8.06 -9.77
C GLU A 36 -3.81 -7.78 -9.39
N ASP A 37 -4.22 -8.11 -8.17
CA ASP A 37 -5.56 -7.89 -7.65
C ASP A 37 -5.91 -6.38 -7.58
N ILE A 38 -4.96 -5.53 -7.16
CA ILE A 38 -5.15 -4.07 -7.15
C ILE A 38 -5.23 -3.53 -8.58
N ALA A 39 -4.45 -4.06 -9.51
CA ALA A 39 -4.49 -3.65 -10.89
C ALA A 39 -5.84 -4.00 -11.55
N GLU A 40 -6.33 -5.22 -11.32
CA GLU A 40 -7.64 -5.67 -11.79
C GLU A 40 -8.76 -4.75 -11.29
N ASP A 41 -8.86 -4.52 -9.97
CA ASP A 41 -9.84 -3.62 -9.36
C ASP A 41 -9.74 -2.18 -9.92
N THR A 42 -8.51 -1.68 -10.10
CA THR A 42 -8.29 -0.34 -10.67
C THR A 42 -8.83 -0.24 -12.09
N LEU A 43 -8.53 -1.22 -12.95
CA LEU A 43 -8.97 -1.24 -14.35
C LEU A 43 -10.48 -1.46 -14.46
N GLU A 44 -11.07 -2.31 -13.62
CA GLU A 44 -12.53 -2.49 -13.54
C GLU A 44 -13.25 -1.19 -13.16
N ARG A 45 -12.73 -0.45 -12.16
CA ARG A 45 -13.30 0.85 -11.75
C ARG A 45 -13.22 1.88 -12.88
N LEU A 46 -12.10 1.95 -13.58
CA LEU A 46 -11.95 2.85 -14.74
C LEU A 46 -12.93 2.49 -15.84
N GLY A 47 -13.13 1.21 -16.11
CA GLY A 47 -14.12 0.71 -17.06
C GLY A 47 -15.56 1.06 -16.64
N PHE A 48 -15.91 0.84 -15.37
CA PHE A 48 -17.22 1.18 -14.81
C PHE A 48 -17.51 2.69 -14.91
N LEU A 49 -16.53 3.52 -14.54
CA LEU A 49 -16.62 4.98 -14.60
C LEU A 49 -16.54 5.51 -16.04
N ARG A 50 -16.21 4.68 -17.02
CA ARG A 50 -15.94 5.05 -18.42
C ARG A 50 -14.90 6.17 -18.52
N HIS A 51 -13.94 6.17 -17.58
CA HIS A 51 -12.90 7.19 -17.54
C HIS A 51 -11.74 6.79 -18.46
N GLN A 52 -11.49 7.61 -19.48
CA GLN A 52 -10.41 7.42 -20.48
C GLN A 52 -9.42 8.57 -20.36
N PRO A 53 -8.39 8.43 -19.51
CA PRO A 53 -7.41 9.49 -19.28
C PRO A 53 -6.48 9.65 -20.48
N GLY A 54 -6.21 10.90 -20.89
CA GLY A 54 -5.14 11.22 -21.84
C GLY A 54 -3.77 11.21 -21.17
N THR A 55 -3.73 11.59 -19.88
CA THR A 55 -2.50 11.65 -19.07
C THR A 55 -2.71 10.95 -17.72
N ALA A 56 -1.76 10.12 -17.29
CA ALA A 56 -1.85 9.40 -16.04
C ALA A 56 -0.54 9.43 -15.27
N LEU A 57 -0.63 9.61 -13.93
CA LEU A 57 0.47 9.39 -12.98
C LEU A 57 0.20 8.09 -12.23
N VAL A 58 1.13 7.14 -12.29
CA VAL A 58 0.97 5.82 -11.67
C VAL A 58 2.10 5.57 -10.66
N LEU A 59 1.71 5.41 -9.39
CA LEU A 59 2.62 5.15 -8.27
C LEU A 59 2.37 3.74 -7.71
N GLY A 60 3.42 3.00 -7.42
CA GLY A 60 3.33 1.72 -6.70
C GLY A 60 2.85 0.52 -7.52
N ASP A 61 2.66 0.67 -8.83
CA ASP A 61 2.28 -0.42 -9.73
C ASP A 61 3.45 -1.40 -9.93
N LEU A 62 3.62 -2.31 -8.96
CA LEU A 62 4.72 -3.29 -8.99
C LEU A 62 4.57 -4.33 -10.11
N SER A 63 3.36 -4.59 -10.57
CA SER A 63 3.10 -5.50 -11.69
C SER A 63 3.34 -4.85 -13.05
N GLY A 64 3.25 -3.50 -13.13
CA GLY A 64 3.23 -2.75 -14.36
C GLY A 64 1.92 -2.90 -15.15
N ALA A 65 0.92 -3.61 -14.62
CA ALA A 65 -0.30 -3.93 -15.33
C ALA A 65 -1.19 -2.70 -15.55
N VAL A 66 -1.31 -1.81 -14.55
CA VAL A 66 -2.07 -0.56 -14.68
C VAL A 66 -1.41 0.35 -15.71
N ALA A 67 -0.11 0.59 -15.56
CA ALA A 67 0.65 1.45 -16.48
C ALA A 67 0.61 0.91 -17.92
N GLY A 68 0.78 -0.41 -18.08
CA GLY A 68 0.72 -1.07 -19.39
C GLY A 68 -0.66 -0.97 -20.05
N ALA A 69 -1.73 -1.21 -19.31
CA ALA A 69 -3.10 -1.12 -19.81
C ALA A 69 -3.47 0.31 -20.22
N LEU A 70 -3.10 1.31 -19.40
CA LEU A 70 -3.33 2.73 -19.71
C LEU A 70 -2.55 3.17 -20.96
N ALA A 71 -1.29 2.76 -21.08
CA ALA A 71 -0.47 3.06 -22.26
C ALA A 71 -1.04 2.39 -23.52
N ALA A 72 -1.50 1.15 -23.43
CA ALA A 72 -2.14 0.44 -24.53
C ALA A 72 -3.47 1.11 -24.97
N ALA A 73 -4.16 1.75 -24.02
CA ALA A 73 -5.36 2.55 -24.31
C ALA A 73 -5.05 3.96 -24.86
N GLY A 74 -3.76 4.32 -25.05
CA GLY A 74 -3.33 5.58 -25.62
C GLY A 74 -3.02 6.69 -24.60
N ALA A 75 -3.03 6.42 -23.30
CA ALA A 75 -2.69 7.39 -22.29
C ALA A 75 -1.16 7.64 -22.23
N GLN A 76 -0.79 8.89 -22.00
CA GLN A 76 0.59 9.24 -21.64
C GLN A 76 0.82 8.95 -20.15
N VAL A 77 1.51 7.86 -19.85
CA VAL A 77 1.75 7.40 -18.48
C VAL A 77 3.07 7.93 -17.94
N THR A 78 3.02 8.54 -16.77
CA THR A 78 4.19 8.96 -15.98
C THR A 78 4.34 8.04 -14.78
N ILE A 79 5.52 7.42 -14.64
CA ILE A 79 5.91 6.66 -13.44
C ILE A 79 6.99 7.51 -12.74
N PRO A 80 6.75 8.00 -11.52
CA PRO A 80 7.70 8.88 -10.85
C PRO A 80 8.92 8.11 -10.32
N ASP A 81 10.02 8.83 -10.10
CA ASP A 81 11.20 8.28 -9.43
C ASP A 81 10.79 7.73 -8.04
N PRO A 82 11.21 6.53 -7.65
CA PRO A 82 10.97 5.97 -6.32
C PRO A 82 11.46 6.84 -5.15
N LYS A 83 12.35 7.81 -5.41
CA LYS A 83 12.83 8.77 -4.43
C LYS A 83 11.93 10.01 -4.31
N MET A 84 10.91 10.14 -5.15
CA MET A 84 9.98 11.26 -5.06
C MET A 84 9.40 11.38 -3.65
N SER A 85 9.51 12.56 -3.07
CA SER A 85 8.87 12.84 -1.78
C SER A 85 7.37 12.98 -1.98
N LEU A 86 6.60 12.13 -1.33
CA LEU A 86 5.14 12.19 -1.38
C LEU A 86 4.55 13.12 -0.31
N ASP A 87 5.38 13.54 0.66
CA ASP A 87 5.04 14.52 1.70
C ASP A 87 5.28 15.99 1.25
N GLN A 88 5.70 16.20 0.02
CA GLN A 88 5.95 17.53 -0.57
C GLN A 88 5.03 17.76 -1.78
N PRO A 89 4.82 19.00 -2.22
CA PRO A 89 4.03 19.28 -3.42
C PRO A 89 4.54 18.49 -4.63
N TRP A 90 3.62 17.82 -5.31
CA TRP A 90 3.94 17.04 -6.50
C TRP A 90 4.15 17.97 -7.70
N SER A 91 4.60 17.40 -8.84
CA SER A 91 4.86 18.14 -10.07
C SER A 91 3.75 19.14 -10.43
N ALA A 92 4.12 20.24 -11.07
CA ALA A 92 3.17 21.20 -11.66
C ALA A 92 2.37 20.62 -12.86
N ALA A 93 2.75 19.45 -13.38
CA ALA A 93 1.98 18.73 -14.38
C ALA A 93 0.55 18.44 -13.89
N ARG A 94 -0.38 18.38 -14.82
CA ARG A 94 -1.78 18.07 -14.55
C ARG A 94 -2.12 16.73 -15.20
N PHE A 95 -2.70 15.83 -14.40
CA PHE A 95 -3.04 14.48 -14.83
C PHE A 95 -4.56 14.30 -14.84
N ASP A 96 -5.07 13.60 -15.85
CA ASP A 96 -6.47 13.20 -15.91
C ASP A 96 -6.76 12.05 -14.93
N LEU A 97 -5.72 11.27 -14.62
CA LEU A 97 -5.78 10.16 -13.66
C LEU A 97 -4.54 10.13 -12.79
N ILE A 98 -4.73 9.93 -11.49
CA ILE A 98 -3.65 9.54 -10.57
C ILE A 98 -4.03 8.23 -9.91
N VAL A 99 -3.17 7.21 -10.05
CA VAL A 99 -3.28 5.93 -9.36
C VAL A 99 -2.14 5.80 -8.36
N ALA A 100 -2.45 5.44 -7.11
CA ALA A 100 -1.46 5.15 -6.08
C ALA A 100 -1.77 3.79 -5.43
N ALA A 101 -1.09 2.74 -5.89
CA ALA A 101 -1.25 1.37 -5.41
C ALA A 101 -0.25 1.09 -4.28
N LEU A 102 -0.72 1.01 -3.03
CA LEU A 102 0.11 0.81 -1.82
C LEU A 102 1.30 1.78 -1.69
N ALA A 103 1.24 2.92 -2.39
CA ALA A 103 2.32 3.89 -2.42
C ALA A 103 2.22 4.91 -1.28
N LEU A 104 1.02 5.17 -0.77
CA LEU A 104 0.77 6.16 0.28
C LEU A 104 0.72 5.56 1.70
N ASP A 105 0.88 4.25 1.86
CA ASP A 105 0.84 3.55 3.16
C ASP A 105 1.95 3.98 4.13
N THR A 106 3.02 4.56 3.62
CA THR A 106 4.22 4.92 4.39
C THR A 106 4.60 6.40 4.24
N VAL A 107 3.61 7.26 4.01
CA VAL A 107 3.79 8.71 4.07
C VAL A 107 3.52 9.22 5.48
N ASN A 108 4.24 10.25 5.91
CA ASN A 108 4.10 10.82 7.25
C ASN A 108 2.89 11.75 7.35
N ASP A 109 2.53 12.39 6.26
CA ASP A 109 1.37 13.28 6.14
C ASP A 109 0.42 12.78 5.04
N LEU A 110 -0.35 11.74 5.33
CA LEU A 110 -1.33 11.21 4.37
C LEU A 110 -2.39 12.26 3.97
N PRO A 111 -2.94 13.08 4.89
CA PRO A 111 -3.81 14.18 4.50
C PRO A 111 -3.17 15.14 3.51
N GLY A 112 -1.93 15.57 3.78
CA GLY A 112 -1.16 16.45 2.89
C GLY A 112 -0.88 15.80 1.54
N ALA A 113 -0.49 14.52 1.52
CA ALA A 113 -0.25 13.77 0.28
C ALA A 113 -1.50 13.69 -0.61
N LEU A 114 -2.69 13.51 -0.03
CA LEU A 114 -3.96 13.52 -0.77
C LEU A 114 -4.28 14.92 -1.32
N VAL A 115 -3.96 16.00 -0.59
CA VAL A 115 -4.08 17.37 -1.10
C VAL A 115 -3.11 17.61 -2.26
N HIS A 116 -1.87 17.12 -2.16
CA HIS A 116 -0.89 17.22 -3.24
C HIS A 116 -1.33 16.42 -4.49
N ALA A 117 -1.87 15.23 -4.30
CA ALA A 117 -2.44 14.43 -5.37
C ALA A 117 -3.61 15.18 -6.05
N ARG A 118 -4.57 15.70 -5.27
CA ARG A 118 -5.66 16.51 -5.81
C ARG A 118 -5.16 17.71 -6.61
N ASN A 119 -4.15 18.41 -6.10
CA ASN A 119 -3.59 19.58 -6.76
C ASN A 119 -2.85 19.21 -8.06
N ALA A 120 -2.32 18.00 -8.19
CA ALA A 120 -1.70 17.48 -9.40
C ALA A 120 -2.69 16.95 -10.45
N LEU A 121 -3.96 16.73 -10.10
CA LEU A 121 -5.01 16.40 -11.05
C LEU A 121 -5.35 17.60 -11.95
N ALA A 122 -5.76 17.35 -13.19
CA ALA A 122 -6.48 18.29 -14.04
C ALA A 122 -7.92 18.54 -13.51
N PRO A 123 -8.59 19.63 -13.84
CA PRO A 123 -10.02 19.75 -13.63
C PRO A 123 -10.76 18.58 -14.28
N GLY A 124 -11.64 17.90 -13.55
CA GLY A 124 -12.31 16.67 -13.99
C GLY A 124 -11.43 15.41 -13.88
N GLY A 125 -10.22 15.50 -13.36
CA GLY A 125 -9.34 14.35 -13.16
C GLY A 125 -9.75 13.49 -11.95
N LEU A 126 -9.44 12.20 -12.02
CA LEU A 126 -9.78 11.17 -11.05
C LEU A 126 -8.54 10.78 -10.22
N LEU A 127 -8.72 10.66 -8.90
CA LEU A 127 -7.78 10.03 -7.99
C LEU A 127 -8.27 8.63 -7.63
N LEU A 128 -7.40 7.63 -7.74
CA LEU A 128 -7.58 6.27 -7.19
C LEU A 128 -6.39 5.93 -6.29
N VAL A 129 -6.65 5.67 -5.02
CA VAL A 129 -5.63 5.28 -4.05
C VAL A 129 -6.03 3.97 -3.40
N THR A 130 -5.17 2.97 -3.43
CA THR A 130 -5.35 1.74 -2.66
C THR A 130 -4.33 1.69 -1.54
N LEU A 131 -4.81 1.49 -0.31
CA LEU A 131 -4.02 1.36 0.91
C LEU A 131 -4.24 -0.02 1.53
N LEU A 132 -3.28 -0.47 2.33
CA LEU A 132 -3.49 -1.59 3.23
C LEU A 132 -4.32 -1.13 4.42
N GLY A 133 -5.61 -1.47 4.40
CA GLY A 133 -6.61 -0.99 5.35
C GLY A 133 -6.54 -1.65 6.72
N ALA A 134 -7.21 -1.04 7.69
CA ALA A 134 -7.33 -1.55 9.05
C ALA A 134 -7.95 -2.95 9.06
N GLY A 135 -7.36 -3.85 9.85
CA GLY A 135 -7.73 -5.27 9.87
C GLY A 135 -6.83 -6.17 9.03
N SER A 136 -5.89 -5.61 8.26
CA SER A 136 -4.90 -6.40 7.52
C SER A 136 -3.88 -7.05 8.43
N LEU A 137 -3.40 -8.21 7.98
CA LEU A 137 -2.31 -8.98 8.60
C LEU A 137 -2.62 -9.43 10.06
N PRO A 138 -3.83 -9.92 10.38
CA PRO A 138 -4.18 -10.32 11.75
C PRO A 138 -3.36 -11.50 12.25
N ALA A 139 -3.06 -12.49 11.40
CA ALA A 139 -2.24 -13.63 11.78
C ALA A 139 -0.80 -13.19 12.08
N LEU A 140 -0.18 -12.40 11.20
CA LEU A 140 1.17 -11.88 11.40
C LEU A 140 1.25 -11.01 12.67
N ARG A 141 0.24 -10.15 12.91
CA ARG A 141 0.16 -9.33 14.13
C ARG A 141 0.20 -10.19 15.38
N ALA A 142 -0.62 -11.22 15.43
CA ALA A 142 -0.68 -12.13 16.57
C ALA A 142 0.61 -12.95 16.73
N ILE A 143 1.23 -13.39 15.64
CA ILE A 143 2.52 -14.09 15.64
C ILE A 143 3.63 -13.18 16.19
N MET A 144 3.66 -11.91 15.77
CA MET A 144 4.67 -10.96 16.25
C MET A 144 4.47 -10.59 17.72
N LEU A 145 3.24 -10.47 18.20
CA LEU A 145 2.96 -10.29 19.63
C LEU A 145 3.47 -11.47 20.46
N ALA A 146 3.23 -12.69 20.01
CA ALA A 146 3.76 -13.90 20.66
C ALA A 146 5.29 -13.95 20.63
N ALA A 147 5.92 -13.50 19.55
CA ALA A 147 7.37 -13.41 19.42
C ALA A 147 7.98 -12.44 20.44
N ASP A 148 7.38 -11.28 20.60
CA ASP A 148 7.84 -10.22 21.50
C ASP A 148 7.62 -10.58 22.99
N GLY A 149 6.59 -11.39 23.31
CA GLY A 149 6.25 -11.78 24.68
C GLY A 149 5.88 -10.57 25.54
N ASP A 150 6.55 -10.41 26.69
CA ASP A 150 6.23 -9.36 27.68
C ASP A 150 6.67 -7.95 27.24
N ARG A 151 7.34 -7.82 26.09
CA ARG A 151 7.85 -6.54 25.57
C ARG A 151 7.38 -6.28 24.14
N PRO A 152 6.09 -6.01 23.91
CA PRO A 152 5.55 -5.71 22.59
C PRO A 152 6.29 -4.56 21.93
N ALA A 153 6.54 -4.71 20.63
CA ALA A 153 7.22 -3.70 19.84
C ALA A 153 6.42 -3.36 18.58
N PRO A 154 6.58 -2.15 18.00
CA PRO A 154 5.96 -1.79 16.72
C PRO A 154 6.50 -2.68 15.60
N ARG A 155 5.67 -3.59 15.08
CA ARG A 155 6.04 -4.55 14.03
C ARG A 155 5.34 -4.28 12.71
N LEU A 156 4.12 -3.74 12.77
CA LEU A 156 3.29 -3.42 11.61
C LEU A 156 3.04 -1.91 11.55
N HIS A 157 2.78 -1.43 10.33
CA HIS A 157 2.41 -0.03 10.10
C HIS A 157 1.04 0.28 10.71
N PRO A 158 0.79 1.54 11.12
CA PRO A 158 -0.55 2.04 11.31
C PRO A 158 -1.37 1.88 10.03
N GLN A 159 -2.63 1.57 10.16
CA GLN A 159 -3.54 1.30 9.04
C GLN A 159 -4.76 2.21 9.14
N VAL A 160 -5.33 2.59 8.00
CA VAL A 160 -6.49 3.46 7.89
C VAL A 160 -7.75 2.61 7.73
N ASP A 161 -8.82 2.94 8.45
CA ASP A 161 -10.13 2.33 8.24
C ASP A 161 -10.95 3.09 7.18
N VAL A 162 -12.04 2.48 6.70
CA VAL A 162 -12.91 3.04 5.65
C VAL A 162 -13.48 4.41 6.04
N ARG A 163 -13.90 4.57 7.31
CA ARG A 163 -14.48 5.83 7.79
C ARG A 163 -13.44 6.95 7.80
N ALA A 164 -12.24 6.67 8.31
CA ALA A 164 -11.13 7.62 8.28
C ALA A 164 -10.73 7.95 6.84
N GLY A 165 -10.67 6.96 5.95
CA GLY A 165 -10.40 7.16 4.52
C GLY A 165 -11.39 8.11 3.84
N ALA A 166 -12.70 7.94 4.09
CA ALA A 166 -13.73 8.84 3.57
C ALA A 166 -13.54 10.28 4.08
N GLN A 167 -13.24 10.46 5.37
CA GLN A 167 -12.96 11.78 5.95
C GLN A 167 -11.71 12.43 5.34
N LEU A 168 -10.66 11.65 5.05
CA LEU A 168 -9.46 12.13 4.41
C LEU A 168 -9.74 12.68 3.01
N LEU A 169 -10.54 11.99 2.19
CA LEU A 169 -10.95 12.47 0.86
C LEU A 169 -11.73 13.79 0.94
N GLN A 170 -12.67 13.88 1.87
CA GLN A 170 -13.45 15.12 2.08
C GLN A 170 -12.56 16.29 2.50
N ARG A 171 -11.63 16.06 3.44
CA ARG A 171 -10.67 17.09 3.89
C ARG A 171 -9.70 17.50 2.79
N ALA A 172 -9.33 16.60 1.89
CA ALA A 172 -8.53 16.93 0.71
C ALA A 172 -9.30 17.74 -0.34
N GLY A 173 -10.63 17.89 -0.18
CA GLY A 173 -11.49 18.66 -1.09
C GLY A 173 -11.74 17.96 -2.43
N LEU A 174 -11.71 16.63 -2.43
CA LEU A 174 -12.12 15.82 -3.58
C LEU A 174 -13.65 15.77 -3.66
N ALA A 175 -14.17 15.85 -4.87
CA ALA A 175 -15.61 15.72 -5.15
C ALA A 175 -15.99 14.25 -5.31
N ASP A 176 -17.26 13.95 -4.99
CA ASP A 176 -17.84 12.62 -5.11
C ASP A 176 -16.95 11.52 -4.47
N PRO A 177 -16.53 11.73 -3.19
CA PRO A 177 -15.57 10.86 -2.53
C PRO A 177 -16.20 9.49 -2.26
N VAL A 178 -15.52 8.43 -2.68
CA VAL A 178 -15.88 7.04 -2.38
C VAL A 178 -14.74 6.37 -1.63
N ALA A 179 -15.07 5.68 -0.55
CA ALA A 179 -14.15 4.84 0.20
C ALA A 179 -14.82 3.48 0.40
N ASP A 180 -14.19 2.45 -0.07
CA ASP A 180 -14.63 1.07 0.12
C ASP A 180 -13.45 0.16 0.49
N SER A 181 -13.76 -1.02 1.04
CA SER A 181 -12.75 -1.99 1.42
C SER A 181 -13.19 -3.38 0.98
N ARG A 182 -12.24 -4.16 0.50
CA ARG A 182 -12.40 -5.58 0.18
C ARG A 182 -11.28 -6.40 0.77
N SER A 183 -11.54 -7.66 1.03
CA SER A 183 -10.57 -8.58 1.63
C SER A 183 -9.98 -9.49 0.57
N LEU A 184 -8.65 -9.55 0.50
CA LEU A 184 -7.91 -10.60 -0.19
C LEU A 184 -7.37 -11.58 0.84
N VAL A 185 -7.68 -12.87 0.65
CA VAL A 185 -7.26 -13.95 1.56
C VAL A 185 -6.19 -14.80 0.89
N VAL A 186 -5.07 -14.97 1.58
CA VAL A 186 -3.93 -15.75 1.11
C VAL A 186 -3.50 -16.76 2.16
N ARG A 187 -3.14 -17.98 1.75
CA ARG A 187 -2.74 -19.06 2.64
C ARG A 187 -1.26 -19.37 2.50
N PHE A 188 -0.54 -19.38 3.61
CA PHE A 188 0.90 -19.54 3.68
C PHE A 188 1.31 -20.86 4.34
N SER A 189 2.21 -21.60 3.70
CA SER A 189 2.76 -22.85 4.22
C SER A 189 3.86 -22.66 5.28
N SER A 190 4.39 -21.44 5.42
CA SER A 190 5.41 -21.12 6.42
C SER A 190 5.46 -19.62 6.71
N LEU A 191 5.94 -19.27 7.91
CA LEU A 191 6.22 -17.87 8.28
C LEU A 191 7.25 -17.23 7.35
N SER A 192 8.25 -17.99 6.92
CA SER A 192 9.29 -17.51 6.00
C SER A 192 8.70 -17.14 4.63
N ARG A 193 7.75 -17.93 4.13
CA ARG A 193 7.05 -17.63 2.87
C ARG A 193 6.22 -16.35 3.01
N LEU A 194 5.41 -16.22 4.07
CA LEU A 194 4.62 -15.01 4.34
C LEU A 194 5.52 -13.77 4.39
N VAL A 195 6.60 -13.80 5.17
CA VAL A 195 7.52 -12.66 5.27
C VAL A 195 8.26 -12.39 3.95
N GLY A 196 8.61 -13.45 3.20
CA GLY A 196 9.22 -13.33 1.87
C GLY A 196 8.30 -12.63 0.87
N ASP A 197 7.05 -13.03 0.82
CA ASP A 197 6.03 -12.45 -0.07
C ASP A 197 5.74 -10.98 0.27
N LEU A 198 5.63 -10.65 1.56
CA LEU A 198 5.49 -9.25 2.00
C LEU A 198 6.67 -8.38 1.56
N ARG A 199 7.90 -8.91 1.64
CA ARG A 199 9.10 -8.20 1.16
C ARG A 199 9.09 -7.98 -0.34
N ALA A 200 8.69 -9.01 -1.10
CA ALA A 200 8.62 -8.94 -2.55
C ALA A 200 7.55 -7.95 -3.03
N GLN A 201 6.49 -7.76 -2.25
CA GLN A 201 5.40 -6.83 -2.55
C GLN A 201 5.53 -5.46 -1.86
N GLY A 202 6.71 -5.13 -1.32
CA GLY A 202 7.00 -3.80 -0.78
C GLY A 202 6.42 -3.52 0.62
N LEU A 203 5.91 -4.52 1.31
CA LEU A 203 5.25 -4.40 2.62
C LEU A 203 6.19 -4.62 3.82
N SER A 204 7.48 -4.36 3.67
CA SER A 204 8.43 -4.36 4.78
C SER A 204 8.24 -3.12 5.67
N SER A 205 8.66 -3.22 6.94
CA SER A 205 8.52 -2.11 7.88
C SER A 205 9.41 -0.91 7.53
N ALA A 206 8.78 0.25 7.33
CA ALA A 206 9.42 1.55 7.12
C ALA A 206 9.45 2.41 8.40
N LEU A 207 9.02 1.89 9.54
CA LEU A 207 8.91 2.63 10.80
C LEU A 207 10.26 3.21 11.24
N VAL A 208 10.28 4.48 11.67
CA VAL A 208 11.45 5.12 12.31
C VAL A 208 11.80 4.36 13.59
N GLN A 209 10.81 4.15 14.43
CA GLN A 209 10.93 3.38 15.68
C GLN A 209 10.47 1.94 15.41
N ALA A 210 11.25 1.19 14.66
CA ALA A 210 11.02 -0.25 14.56
C ALA A 210 11.45 -0.94 15.86
N GLY A 211 10.75 -2.01 16.23
CA GLY A 211 11.19 -2.88 17.33
C GLY A 211 12.57 -3.49 17.06
N PRO A 212 13.26 -3.97 18.10
CA PRO A 212 14.55 -4.63 17.95
C PRO A 212 14.43 -5.88 17.05
N SER A 213 15.52 -6.27 16.42
CA SER A 213 15.58 -7.53 15.66
C SER A 213 15.15 -8.70 16.56
N LEU A 214 14.43 -9.65 15.98
CA LEU A 214 14.02 -10.85 16.72
C LEU A 214 15.25 -11.65 17.14
N THR A 215 15.35 -11.95 18.44
CA THR A 215 16.33 -12.90 18.96
C THR A 215 15.98 -14.32 18.50
N ARG A 216 16.92 -15.27 18.63
CA ARG A 216 16.65 -16.70 18.35
C ARG A 216 15.47 -17.23 19.14
N VAL A 217 15.31 -16.79 20.39
CA VAL A 217 14.18 -17.19 21.26
C VAL A 217 12.88 -16.60 20.74
N ALA A 218 12.85 -15.31 20.43
CA ALA A 218 11.68 -14.64 19.87
C ALA A 218 11.29 -15.25 18.51
N PHE A 219 12.25 -15.57 17.64
CA PHE A 219 11.99 -16.24 16.38
C PHE A 219 11.39 -17.64 16.56
N ARG A 220 11.88 -18.43 17.53
CA ARG A 220 11.26 -19.73 17.85
C ARG A 220 9.81 -19.56 18.34
N ARG A 221 9.52 -18.56 19.19
CA ARG A 221 8.14 -18.24 19.58
C ARG A 221 7.27 -17.86 18.38
N ALA A 222 7.81 -17.09 17.42
CA ALA A 222 7.09 -16.77 16.19
C ALA A 222 6.75 -18.03 15.37
N LEU A 223 7.70 -18.96 15.24
CA LEU A 223 7.46 -20.22 14.52
C LEU A 223 6.41 -21.08 15.23
N ALA A 224 6.47 -21.20 16.56
CA ALA A 224 5.45 -21.91 17.34
C ALA A 224 4.07 -21.26 17.17
N ALA A 225 3.99 -19.93 17.30
CA ALA A 225 2.73 -19.20 17.13
C ALA A 225 2.18 -19.28 15.68
N PHE A 226 3.03 -19.45 14.68
CA PHE A 226 2.59 -19.76 13.31
C PHE A 226 2.00 -21.18 13.24
N ALA A 227 2.69 -22.18 13.80
CA ALA A 227 2.24 -23.57 13.81
C ALA A 227 0.90 -23.72 14.56
N ASP A 228 0.72 -23.04 15.69
CA ASP A 228 -0.51 -23.05 16.49
C ASP A 228 -1.73 -22.47 15.74
N ARG A 229 -1.51 -21.68 14.69
CA ARG A 229 -2.55 -21.10 13.81
C ARG A 229 -2.77 -21.87 12.53
N ALA A 230 -1.97 -22.89 12.27
CA ALA A 230 -2.09 -23.67 11.07
C ALA A 230 -3.41 -24.45 11.06
N GLU A 231 -4.07 -24.42 9.93
CA GLU A 231 -5.25 -25.23 9.63
C GLU A 231 -4.83 -26.69 9.41
N PRO A 232 -5.78 -27.64 9.29
CA PRO A 232 -5.47 -29.07 9.16
C PRO A 232 -4.50 -29.42 8.01
N ASP A 233 -4.42 -28.60 6.98
CA ASP A 233 -3.47 -28.76 5.88
C ASP A 233 -2.10 -28.12 6.11
N GLY A 234 -1.84 -27.63 7.32
CA GLY A 234 -0.57 -27.03 7.72
C GLY A 234 -0.37 -25.58 7.27
N LYS A 235 -1.37 -24.94 6.68
CA LYS A 235 -1.27 -23.55 6.22
C LYS A 235 -1.93 -22.59 7.20
N VAL A 236 -1.42 -21.37 7.24
CA VAL A 236 -2.00 -20.23 7.97
C VAL A 236 -2.67 -19.30 6.98
N THR A 237 -3.92 -18.98 7.25
CA THR A 237 -4.68 -17.99 6.49
C THR A 237 -4.31 -16.58 6.96
N GLU A 238 -3.92 -15.72 6.01
CA GLU A 238 -3.71 -14.30 6.22
C GLU A 238 -4.69 -13.50 5.38
N ARG A 239 -5.07 -12.32 5.90
CA ARG A 239 -6.02 -11.43 5.26
C ARG A 239 -5.39 -10.06 5.01
N PHE A 240 -5.63 -9.54 3.82
CA PHE A 240 -5.28 -8.19 3.41
C PHE A 240 -6.56 -7.41 3.15
N GLU A 241 -6.84 -6.38 3.94
CA GLU A 241 -7.92 -5.45 3.69
C GLU A 241 -7.41 -4.38 2.72
N LEU A 242 -7.93 -4.36 1.52
CA LEU A 242 -7.56 -3.37 0.50
C LEU A 242 -8.58 -2.23 0.56
N LEU A 243 -8.16 -1.11 1.13
CA LEU A 243 -8.95 0.11 1.20
C LEU A 243 -8.74 0.94 -0.05
N THR A 244 -9.76 1.07 -0.89
CA THR A 244 -9.72 1.91 -2.08
C THR A 244 -10.43 3.23 -1.81
N LEU A 245 -9.73 4.32 -2.09
CA LEU A 245 -10.18 5.69 -1.96
C LEU A 245 -10.24 6.32 -3.36
N SER A 246 -11.35 6.91 -3.73
CA SER A 246 -11.48 7.61 -5.01
C SER A 246 -12.21 8.93 -4.87
N GLY A 247 -11.93 9.85 -5.78
CA GLY A 247 -12.59 11.14 -5.85
C GLY A 247 -12.10 12.00 -7.00
N TRP A 248 -12.90 12.96 -7.37
CA TRP A 248 -12.67 13.83 -8.53
C TRP A 248 -12.16 15.20 -8.11
N ARG A 249 -11.31 15.80 -8.95
CA ARG A 249 -11.03 17.22 -8.87
C ARG A 249 -12.07 17.99 -9.70
N ARG A 250 -12.90 18.81 -9.04
CA ARG A 250 -13.73 19.83 -9.70
C ARG A 250 -12.94 21.07 -9.99
#